data_ced46c3784d1789dc5a29d77f411552a
#
_entry.id   ced46c3784d1789dc5a29d77f411552a
#
_cell.length_a   1.000
_cell.length_b   1.000
_cell.length_c   1.000
_cell.angle_alpha   90.00
_cell.angle_beta   90.00
_cell.angle_gamma   90.00
#
_symmetry.space_group_name_H-M   'P 1'
#
loop_
_entity.id
_entity.type
_entity.pdbx_description
1 polymer ?
#
loop_
_entity_poly.entity_id
_entity_poly.type
_entity_poly.pdbx_seq_one_letter_code
_entity_poly.pdbx_strand_id
1 'polypeptide(L)'
;MIHRKAEIALQRLASQFPIVGITGPRQSGKSTLAKMTFPQKKYISFDDKSIRDIASANPKDFLFAFPKGAIIDEAQKVPEIFDAVKYFVDNQDFEPGKFILTGSSQFKLKENMTDSLAGRVAFLKLLPFSIGELKGNEKLEQNPYHAIIKGNYPPLYDEKKNFILDDWFENYIETYLDIDVKEHINPSNISVFKKFIQICAVYSGQMLSMDSISRNLGVSAPTVKLWLSILESSYIIHFLEPDLNNLGKAIVKTPKMYFIDTGLLCYLLRISSVEDLILSPHKGAIVETYAISELLKQRTNLGKKPNLSYFRDTRGFEIDTIADWNHTFAIEIKSSSETEKKLSANTRKYLSLRNDENAKGVIFYLGDITCKINDITYVNWKDWGDFPKE
;
A
#
# COMPACT_ATOMS: atom_id res chain seq x y z
N MET A 1 0.38 16.35 14.80
CA MET A 1 0.85 15.05 14.28
C MET A 1 -0.37 14.19 14.04
N ILE A 2 -0.45 13.46 12.93
CA ILE A 2 -1.63 12.67 12.55
C ILE A 2 -1.55 11.28 13.20
N HIS A 3 -2.59 10.89 13.94
CA HIS A 3 -2.69 9.56 14.54
C HIS A 3 -2.95 8.50 13.48
N ARG A 4 -2.28 7.34 13.60
CA ARG A 4 -2.39 6.22 12.66
C ARG A 4 -3.36 5.17 13.21
N LYS A 5 -4.33 4.76 12.39
CA LYS A 5 -5.21 3.63 12.74
C LYS A 5 -4.45 2.32 12.96
N ALA A 6 -3.30 2.17 12.31
CA ALA A 6 -2.40 1.02 12.45
C ALA A 6 -1.81 0.86 13.86
N GLU A 7 -1.87 1.86 14.73
CA GLU A 7 -1.36 1.81 16.10
C GLU A 7 -2.01 0.67 16.92
N ILE A 8 -3.32 0.51 16.82
CA ILE A 8 -4.07 -0.55 17.52
C ILE A 8 -3.59 -1.95 17.06
N ALA A 9 -3.39 -2.13 15.76
CA ALA A 9 -2.87 -3.38 15.22
C ALA A 9 -1.43 -3.63 15.66
N LEU A 10 -0.59 -2.57 15.70
CA LEU A 10 0.78 -2.68 16.15
C LEU A 10 0.86 -3.11 17.63
N GLN A 11 0.06 -2.50 18.50
CA GLN A 11 -0.02 -2.88 19.91
C GLN A 11 -0.51 -4.32 20.10
N ARG A 12 -1.55 -4.72 19.36
CA ARG A 12 -2.08 -6.09 19.38
C ARG A 12 -1.02 -7.11 18.92
N LEU A 13 -0.30 -6.84 17.84
CA LEU A 13 0.76 -7.74 17.38
C LEU A 13 1.91 -7.81 18.38
N ALA A 14 2.31 -6.67 18.94
CA ALA A 14 3.35 -6.60 19.97
C ALA A 14 2.96 -7.26 21.29
N SER A 15 1.67 -7.46 21.59
CA SER A 15 1.24 -8.24 22.76
C SER A 15 1.27 -9.74 22.55
N GLN A 16 1.40 -10.21 21.31
CA GLN A 16 1.33 -11.64 20.94
C GLN A 16 2.67 -12.20 20.46
N PHE A 17 3.53 -11.37 19.88
CA PHE A 17 4.79 -11.78 19.29
C PHE A 17 5.96 -11.04 19.93
N PRO A 18 7.11 -11.71 20.16
CA PRO A 18 8.28 -11.06 20.71
C PRO A 18 8.88 -10.01 19.75
N ILE A 19 8.64 -10.17 18.45
CA ILE A 19 9.16 -9.29 17.41
C ILE A 19 8.03 -8.82 16.51
N VAL A 20 7.99 -7.51 16.21
CA VAL A 20 7.09 -6.97 15.18
C VAL A 20 7.91 -6.24 14.12
N GLY A 21 7.75 -6.66 12.87
CA GLY A 21 8.33 -6.00 11.70
C GLY A 21 7.33 -5.03 11.06
N ILE A 22 7.69 -3.75 10.95
CA ILE A 22 6.88 -2.75 10.26
C ILE A 22 7.49 -2.51 8.87
N THR A 23 6.76 -2.89 7.83
CA THR A 23 7.13 -2.69 6.43
C THR A 23 6.24 -1.64 5.76
N GLY A 24 6.67 -1.08 4.64
CA GLY A 24 5.89 -0.11 3.88
C GLY A 24 6.79 0.84 3.09
N PRO A 25 6.24 1.66 2.19
CA PRO A 25 7.04 2.52 1.34
C PRO A 25 7.87 3.52 2.16
N ARG A 26 8.90 4.08 1.54
CA ARG A 26 9.65 5.19 2.13
C ARG A 26 8.69 6.32 2.48
N GLN A 27 8.99 7.05 3.54
CA GLN A 27 8.22 8.21 4.01
C GLN A 27 6.76 7.90 4.40
N SER A 28 6.36 6.63 4.59
CA SER A 28 5.02 6.26 5.11
C SER A 28 4.84 6.46 6.62
N GLY A 29 5.90 6.82 7.35
CA GLY A 29 5.84 7.11 8.77
C GLY A 29 6.08 5.91 9.71
N LYS A 30 6.77 4.84 9.26
CA LYS A 30 7.07 3.63 10.04
C LYS A 30 7.75 3.93 11.37
N SER A 31 8.88 4.64 11.32
CA SER A 31 9.67 5.00 12.52
C SER A 31 8.90 5.92 13.45
N THR A 32 8.07 6.82 12.89
CA THR A 32 7.19 7.70 13.66
C THR A 32 6.13 6.89 14.40
N LEU A 33 5.44 5.97 13.72
CA LEU A 33 4.46 5.09 14.34
C LEU A 33 5.10 4.27 15.48
N ALA A 34 6.24 3.64 15.25
CA ALA A 34 6.91 2.84 16.25
C ALA A 34 7.27 3.66 17.51
N LYS A 35 7.83 4.88 17.34
CA LYS A 35 8.17 5.78 18.44
C LYS A 35 6.95 6.26 19.23
N MET A 36 5.85 6.56 18.53
CA MET A 36 4.61 7.03 19.17
C MET A 36 3.95 5.91 19.97
N THR A 37 3.92 4.70 19.41
CA THR A 37 3.28 3.54 20.05
C THR A 37 4.09 3.03 21.25
N PHE A 38 5.42 3.13 21.20
CA PHE A 38 6.32 2.62 22.25
C PHE A 38 7.34 3.69 22.71
N PRO A 39 6.88 4.80 23.29
CA PRO A 39 7.76 5.91 23.68
C PRO A 39 8.80 5.52 24.74
N GLN A 40 8.55 4.45 25.50
CA GLN A 40 9.45 3.93 26.54
C GLN A 40 10.61 3.10 25.95
N LYS A 41 10.53 2.65 24.69
CA LYS A 41 11.59 1.85 24.08
C LYS A 41 12.70 2.73 23.52
N LYS A 42 13.93 2.26 23.66
CA LYS A 42 15.07 2.92 23.03
C LYS A 42 14.96 2.83 21.50
N TYR A 43 15.06 3.97 20.84
CA TYR A 43 15.12 4.04 19.38
C TYR A 43 16.56 4.04 18.89
N ILE A 44 16.84 3.20 17.91
CA ILE A 44 18.14 2.99 17.28
C ILE A 44 17.93 3.05 15.78
N SER A 45 18.72 3.82 15.06
CA SER A 45 18.67 3.89 13.59
C SER A 45 19.98 3.40 12.99
N PHE A 46 19.88 2.44 12.10
CA PHE A 46 21.00 1.99 11.28
C PHE A 46 21.25 2.89 10.06
N ASP A 47 20.61 4.05 9.98
CA ASP A 47 21.04 5.13 9.09
C ASP A 47 22.36 5.75 9.59
N ASP A 48 22.58 5.75 10.91
CA ASP A 48 23.85 6.17 11.49
C ASP A 48 24.93 5.11 11.27
N LYS A 49 25.98 5.50 10.55
CA LYS A 49 27.08 4.60 10.21
C LYS A 49 27.83 4.10 11.46
N SER A 50 28.02 4.97 12.45
CA SER A 50 28.75 4.62 13.69
C SER A 50 28.02 3.53 14.47
N ILE A 51 26.69 3.62 14.54
CA ILE A 51 25.84 2.61 15.18
C ILE A 51 25.87 1.31 14.38
N ARG A 52 25.81 1.38 13.03
CA ARG A 52 25.93 0.18 12.19
C ARG A 52 27.25 -0.56 12.40
N ASP A 53 28.37 0.17 12.39
CA ASP A 53 29.70 -0.42 12.55
C ASP A 53 29.82 -1.17 13.89
N ILE A 54 29.28 -0.61 14.97
CA ILE A 54 29.24 -1.26 16.28
C ILE A 54 28.34 -2.50 16.26
N ALA A 55 27.12 -2.38 15.70
CA ALA A 55 26.15 -3.46 15.63
C ALA A 55 26.63 -4.63 14.75
N SER A 56 27.33 -4.35 13.66
CA SER A 56 27.90 -5.37 12.75
C SER A 56 29.09 -6.07 13.36
N ALA A 57 29.92 -5.36 14.14
CA ALA A 57 31.11 -5.95 14.76
C ALA A 57 30.74 -7.03 15.80
N ASN A 58 29.73 -6.80 16.63
CA ASN A 58 29.22 -7.79 17.59
C ASN A 58 27.72 -7.61 17.82
N PRO A 59 26.86 -8.19 16.98
CA PRO A 59 25.42 -7.99 17.06
C PRO A 59 24.79 -8.45 18.38
N LYS A 60 25.33 -9.51 19.01
CA LYS A 60 24.82 -10.03 20.28
C LYS A 60 25.11 -9.06 21.43
N ASP A 61 26.36 -8.62 21.57
CA ASP A 61 26.74 -7.67 22.63
C ASP A 61 26.04 -6.33 22.44
N PHE A 62 25.85 -5.91 21.19
CA PHE A 62 25.05 -4.73 20.87
C PHE A 62 23.62 -4.83 21.45
N LEU A 63 22.95 -5.99 21.29
CA LEU A 63 21.58 -6.18 21.80
C LEU A 63 21.54 -6.33 23.33
N PHE A 64 22.61 -6.82 23.97
CA PHE A 64 22.68 -6.88 25.44
C PHE A 64 22.62 -5.49 26.11
N ALA A 65 23.01 -4.43 25.39
CA ALA A 65 22.84 -3.05 25.87
C ALA A 65 21.36 -2.63 25.97
N PHE A 66 20.42 -3.42 25.42
CA PHE A 66 18.98 -3.13 25.38
C PHE A 66 18.14 -4.25 26.02
N PRO A 67 18.29 -4.52 27.32
CA PRO A 67 17.65 -5.65 28.01
C PRO A 67 16.11 -5.58 27.94
N LYS A 68 15.53 -4.36 27.89
CA LYS A 68 14.09 -4.13 27.72
C LYS A 68 13.63 -4.11 26.24
N GLY A 69 14.51 -4.53 25.32
CA GLY A 69 14.28 -4.46 23.88
C GLY A 69 14.41 -3.04 23.33
N ALA A 70 14.20 -2.90 22.02
CA ALA A 70 14.39 -1.65 21.27
C ALA A 70 13.51 -1.54 20.04
N ILE A 71 13.40 -0.33 19.51
CA ILE A 71 12.97 -0.04 18.14
C ILE A 71 14.24 0.06 17.30
N ILE A 72 14.41 -0.84 16.33
CA ILE A 72 15.55 -0.86 15.41
C ILE A 72 15.05 -0.44 14.02
N ASP A 73 15.45 0.76 13.62
CA ASP A 73 15.05 1.34 12.34
C ASP A 73 16.06 1.02 11.24
N GLU A 74 15.57 0.77 10.02
CA GLU A 74 16.34 0.31 8.86
C GLU A 74 17.16 -0.97 9.17
N ALA A 75 16.52 -1.92 9.87
CA ALA A 75 17.16 -3.15 10.37
C ALA A 75 17.87 -3.96 9.28
N GLN A 76 17.39 -3.91 8.02
CA GLN A 76 18.01 -4.61 6.88
C GLN A 76 19.43 -4.14 6.54
N LYS A 77 19.88 -3.00 7.09
CA LYS A 77 21.24 -2.50 6.88
C LYS A 77 22.30 -3.25 7.70
N VAL A 78 21.87 -4.07 8.68
CA VAL A 78 22.73 -4.97 9.46
C VAL A 78 22.08 -6.35 9.46
N PRO A 79 22.28 -7.17 8.42
CA PRO A 79 21.64 -8.50 8.29
C PRO A 79 21.91 -9.42 9.50
N GLU A 80 23.10 -9.34 10.08
CA GLU A 80 23.52 -10.17 11.22
C GLU A 80 22.69 -9.90 12.50
N ILE A 81 21.99 -8.75 12.55
CA ILE A 81 21.13 -8.39 13.69
C ILE A 81 19.93 -9.35 13.82
N PHE A 82 19.46 -9.93 12.72
CA PHE A 82 18.32 -10.83 12.76
C PHE A 82 18.62 -12.14 13.49
N ASP A 83 19.81 -12.70 13.30
CA ASP A 83 20.27 -13.89 14.02
C ASP A 83 20.53 -13.57 15.50
N ALA A 84 21.06 -12.40 15.80
CA ALA A 84 21.22 -11.96 17.17
C ALA A 84 19.89 -11.75 17.89
N VAL A 85 18.90 -11.14 17.24
CA VAL A 85 17.53 -10.97 17.75
C VAL A 85 16.88 -12.34 17.99
N LYS A 86 17.05 -13.29 17.06
CA LYS A 86 16.58 -14.68 17.22
C LYS A 86 17.19 -15.33 18.47
N TYR A 87 18.51 -15.27 18.59
CA TYR A 87 19.21 -15.81 19.74
C TYR A 87 18.68 -15.23 21.06
N PHE A 88 18.44 -13.92 21.09
CA PHE A 88 17.93 -13.23 22.25
C PHE A 88 16.52 -13.68 22.64
N VAL A 89 15.64 -13.87 21.66
CA VAL A 89 14.25 -14.32 21.88
C VAL A 89 14.19 -15.78 22.28
N ASP A 90 15.07 -16.63 21.75
CA ASP A 90 15.07 -18.07 22.02
C ASP A 90 15.70 -18.46 23.38
N ASN A 91 16.59 -17.62 23.90
CA ASN A 91 17.36 -17.92 25.14
C ASN A 91 16.92 -17.09 26.36
N GLN A 92 15.83 -16.36 26.27
CA GLN A 92 15.23 -15.59 27.35
C GLN A 92 13.76 -15.98 27.53
N ASP A 93 13.16 -15.58 28.67
CA ASP A 93 11.72 -15.70 28.86
C ASP A 93 10.96 -14.95 27.79
N PHE A 94 9.80 -15.48 27.41
CA PHE A 94 8.95 -14.87 26.40
C PHE A 94 8.52 -13.46 26.82
N GLU A 95 9.05 -12.45 26.14
CA GLU A 95 8.68 -11.05 26.32
C GLU A 95 8.00 -10.53 25.04
N PRO A 96 6.67 -10.35 25.06
CA PRO A 96 5.94 -9.83 23.91
C PRO A 96 6.40 -8.41 23.56
N GLY A 97 6.51 -8.12 22.25
CA GLY A 97 6.91 -6.82 21.74
C GLY A 97 8.31 -6.38 22.13
N LYS A 98 9.21 -7.31 22.41
CA LYS A 98 10.59 -6.97 22.83
C LYS A 98 11.29 -6.13 21.79
N PHE A 99 11.23 -6.54 20.50
CA PHE A 99 11.85 -5.80 19.42
C PHE A 99 10.82 -5.34 18.38
N ILE A 100 10.91 -4.05 18.01
CA ILE A 100 10.16 -3.49 16.88
C ILE A 100 11.18 -3.15 15.80
N LEU A 101 11.07 -3.85 14.66
CA LEU A 101 11.99 -3.70 13.54
C LEU A 101 11.29 -2.94 12.42
N THR A 102 11.94 -1.92 11.87
CA THR A 102 11.38 -1.19 10.72
C THR A 102 12.34 -1.26 9.54
N GLY A 103 11.78 -1.17 8.32
CA GLY A 103 12.57 -1.11 7.11
C GLY A 103 11.74 -0.71 5.90
N SER A 104 12.37 -0.01 4.97
CA SER A 104 11.74 0.47 3.74
C SER A 104 11.73 -0.60 2.63
N SER A 105 12.67 -1.54 2.64
CA SER A 105 12.75 -2.63 1.67
C SER A 105 12.04 -3.88 2.19
N GLN A 106 10.90 -4.21 1.57
CA GLN A 106 10.17 -5.44 1.89
C GLN A 106 10.99 -6.68 1.54
N PHE A 107 11.76 -6.65 0.46
CA PHE A 107 12.59 -7.77 0.01
C PHE A 107 13.60 -8.15 1.08
N LYS A 108 14.52 -7.24 1.40
CA LYS A 108 15.60 -7.51 2.36
C LYS A 108 15.09 -7.77 3.76
N LEU A 109 14.06 -7.02 4.20
CA LEU A 109 13.52 -7.20 5.54
C LEU A 109 12.80 -8.56 5.67
N LYS A 110 11.95 -8.93 4.71
CA LYS A 110 11.25 -10.23 4.75
C LYS A 110 12.19 -11.39 4.53
N GLU A 111 13.08 -11.34 3.56
CA GLU A 111 14.04 -12.40 3.27
C GLU A 111 14.85 -12.73 4.53
N ASN A 112 15.52 -11.75 5.12
CA ASN A 112 16.31 -11.93 6.33
C ASN A 112 15.46 -12.36 7.55
N MET A 113 14.23 -11.87 7.68
CA MET A 113 13.35 -12.21 8.81
C MET A 113 12.65 -13.56 8.62
N THR A 114 12.31 -13.94 7.39
CA THR A 114 11.59 -15.20 7.15
C THR A 114 12.49 -16.39 7.42
N ASP A 115 13.75 -16.31 7.07
CA ASP A 115 14.71 -17.39 7.28
C ASP A 115 15.14 -17.48 8.74
N SER A 116 15.45 -16.35 9.39
CA SER A 116 15.95 -16.33 10.76
C SER A 116 14.85 -16.30 11.84
N LEU A 117 13.71 -15.64 11.60
CA LEU A 117 12.71 -15.32 12.63
C LEU A 117 11.36 -16.02 12.44
N ALA A 118 11.28 -17.08 11.63
CA ALA A 118 10.04 -17.82 11.41
C ALA A 118 9.36 -18.22 12.72
N GLY A 119 8.06 -17.93 12.86
CA GLY A 119 7.27 -18.20 14.06
C GLY A 119 7.46 -17.22 15.23
N ARG A 120 8.42 -16.29 15.15
CA ARG A 120 8.75 -15.31 16.22
C ARG A 120 8.35 -13.89 15.85
N VAL A 121 8.09 -13.62 14.58
CA VAL A 121 7.82 -12.27 14.06
C VAL A 121 6.42 -12.15 13.51
N ALA A 122 5.75 -11.05 13.83
CA ALA A 122 4.56 -10.59 13.13
C ALA A 122 4.89 -9.41 12.23
N PHE A 123 4.22 -9.31 11.08
CA PHE A 123 4.41 -8.20 10.16
C PHE A 123 3.22 -7.26 10.12
N LEU A 124 3.49 -5.98 10.24
CA LEU A 124 2.54 -4.90 9.99
C LEU A 124 2.96 -4.13 8.74
N LYS A 125 2.05 -4.03 7.77
CA LYS A 125 2.26 -3.21 6.57
C LYS A 125 1.67 -1.82 6.80
N LEU A 126 2.50 -0.79 6.75
CA LEU A 126 2.11 0.61 6.91
C LEU A 126 2.20 1.34 5.56
N LEU A 127 1.05 1.58 4.92
CA LEU A 127 0.92 2.38 3.70
C LEU A 127 0.81 3.88 4.04
N PRO A 128 0.83 4.80 3.05
CA PRO A 128 0.51 6.21 3.26
C PRO A 128 -0.83 6.40 4.00
N PHE A 129 -1.16 7.62 4.41
CA PHE A 129 -2.41 7.89 5.14
C PHE A 129 -3.63 7.38 4.39
N SER A 130 -4.62 6.85 5.12
CA SER A 130 -5.95 6.60 4.58
C SER A 130 -6.82 7.85 4.68
N ILE A 131 -7.88 7.91 3.86
CA ILE A 131 -8.92 8.95 3.95
C ILE A 131 -9.44 9.04 5.39
N GLY A 132 -9.70 7.90 6.04
CA GLY A 132 -10.21 7.88 7.41
C GLY A 132 -9.22 8.44 8.45
N GLU A 133 -7.91 8.28 8.24
CA GLU A 133 -6.88 8.90 9.09
C GLU A 133 -6.84 10.42 8.87
N LEU A 134 -6.89 10.88 7.62
CA LEU A 134 -6.90 12.30 7.29
C LEU A 134 -8.18 12.99 7.78
N LYS A 135 -9.35 12.36 7.58
CA LYS A 135 -10.64 12.85 8.06
C LYS A 135 -10.69 12.97 9.58
N GLY A 136 -10.23 11.94 10.29
CA GLY A 136 -10.20 11.93 11.76
C GLY A 136 -9.25 12.95 12.39
N ASN A 137 -8.34 13.53 11.61
CA ASN A 137 -7.41 14.57 12.03
C ASN A 137 -7.66 15.93 11.34
N GLU A 138 -8.82 16.12 10.70
CA GLU A 138 -9.22 17.36 10.01
C GLU A 138 -8.24 17.83 8.90
N LYS A 139 -7.58 16.86 8.25
CA LYS A 139 -6.59 17.09 7.20
C LYS A 139 -7.05 16.63 5.81
N LEU A 140 -8.26 16.08 5.72
CA LEU A 140 -8.81 15.65 4.45
C LEU A 140 -9.20 16.87 3.61
N GLU A 141 -8.75 16.91 2.37
CA GLU A 141 -9.18 17.91 1.38
C GLU A 141 -10.71 17.85 1.20
N GLN A 142 -11.33 19.00 0.96
CA GLN A 142 -12.79 19.05 0.77
C GLN A 142 -13.21 18.58 -0.62
N ASN A 143 -12.37 18.83 -1.61
CA ASN A 143 -12.59 18.40 -3.00
C ASN A 143 -11.88 17.06 -3.26
N PRO A 144 -12.56 16.03 -3.77
CA PRO A 144 -11.95 14.73 -4.05
C PRO A 144 -10.80 14.80 -5.04
N TYR A 145 -10.87 15.67 -6.03
CA TYR A 145 -9.81 15.82 -7.03
C TYR A 145 -8.54 16.41 -6.42
N HIS A 146 -8.65 17.38 -5.50
CA HIS A 146 -7.49 17.88 -4.75
C HIS A 146 -6.87 16.78 -3.87
N ALA A 147 -7.71 15.97 -3.20
CA ALA A 147 -7.22 14.84 -2.41
C ALA A 147 -6.45 13.82 -3.28
N ILE A 148 -6.97 13.50 -4.45
CA ILE A 148 -6.37 12.57 -5.41
C ILE A 148 -5.02 13.08 -5.91
N ILE A 149 -4.93 14.37 -6.30
CA ILE A 149 -3.70 14.99 -6.84
C ILE A 149 -2.63 15.13 -5.75
N LYS A 150 -3.03 15.51 -4.54
CA LYS A 150 -2.10 15.65 -3.42
C LYS A 150 -1.52 14.31 -2.98
N GLY A 151 -2.29 13.24 -3.12
CA GLY A 151 -1.91 11.92 -2.59
C GLY A 151 -1.91 11.88 -1.06
N ASN A 152 -1.36 10.81 -0.51
CA ASN A 152 -1.53 10.50 0.90
C ASN A 152 -0.20 10.34 1.67
N TYR A 153 0.93 10.68 1.10
CA TYR A 153 2.21 10.60 1.80
C TYR A 153 2.29 11.57 2.99
N PRO A 154 2.67 11.08 4.19
CA PRO A 154 2.73 11.87 5.42
C PRO A 154 3.45 13.22 5.35
N PRO A 155 4.61 13.37 4.66
CA PRO A 155 5.29 14.66 4.58
C PRO A 155 4.47 15.78 3.94
N LEU A 156 3.54 15.44 3.04
CA LEU A 156 2.66 16.41 2.36
C LEU A 156 1.58 17.01 3.28
N TYR A 157 1.44 16.46 4.49
CA TYR A 157 0.50 16.90 5.53
C TYR A 157 1.21 17.52 6.75
N ASP A 158 2.52 17.74 6.66
CA ASP A 158 3.28 18.47 7.69
C ASP A 158 3.17 19.97 7.43
N GLU A 159 2.40 20.67 8.25
CA GLU A 159 2.16 22.13 8.13
C GLU A 159 3.42 22.98 8.24
N LYS A 160 4.49 22.44 8.80
CA LYS A 160 5.78 23.12 8.86
C LYS A 160 6.54 23.10 7.53
N LYS A 161 6.08 22.28 6.59
CA LYS A 161 6.71 22.05 5.29
C LYS A 161 5.75 22.49 4.19
N ASN A 162 6.13 23.48 3.44
CA ASN A 162 5.32 23.96 2.31
C ASN A 162 5.90 23.41 1.01
N PHE A 163 5.64 22.13 0.73
CA PHE A 163 6.14 21.48 -0.48
C PHE A 163 5.31 21.86 -1.71
N ILE A 164 5.99 22.16 -2.80
CA ILE A 164 5.41 22.10 -4.14
C ILE A 164 5.29 20.62 -4.50
N LEU A 165 4.10 20.15 -4.91
CA LEU A 165 3.83 18.73 -5.11
C LEU A 165 4.76 18.11 -6.16
N ASP A 166 4.95 18.77 -7.29
CA ASP A 166 5.80 18.29 -8.38
C ASP A 166 7.24 18.11 -7.91
N ASP A 167 7.81 19.11 -7.20
CA ASP A 167 9.16 19.03 -6.65
C ASP A 167 9.30 17.88 -5.64
N TRP A 168 8.27 17.68 -4.82
CA TRP A 168 8.28 16.62 -3.83
C TRP A 168 8.27 15.24 -4.48
N PHE A 169 7.38 15.00 -5.46
CA PHE A 169 7.29 13.71 -6.14
C PHE A 169 8.51 13.45 -7.03
N GLU A 170 9.06 14.46 -7.67
CA GLU A 170 10.32 14.33 -8.41
C GLU A 170 11.44 13.84 -7.50
N ASN A 171 11.66 14.53 -6.37
CA ASN A 171 12.67 14.13 -5.39
C ASN A 171 12.39 12.77 -4.76
N TYR A 172 11.11 12.42 -4.57
CA TYR A 172 10.73 11.09 -4.07
C TYR A 172 11.17 9.98 -5.05
N ILE A 173 10.88 10.14 -6.34
CA ILE A 173 11.28 9.18 -7.38
C ILE A 173 12.80 9.12 -7.52
N GLU A 174 13.50 10.25 -7.55
CA GLU A 174 14.97 10.26 -7.65
C GLU A 174 15.59 9.52 -6.45
N THR A 175 15.13 9.82 -5.24
CA THR A 175 15.61 9.14 -4.02
C THR A 175 15.30 7.64 -4.05
N TYR A 176 14.11 7.25 -4.52
CA TYR A 176 13.72 5.85 -4.67
C TYR A 176 14.64 5.13 -5.67
N LEU A 177 14.88 5.74 -6.83
CA LEU A 177 15.77 5.19 -7.85
C LEU A 177 17.20 5.02 -7.33
N ASP A 178 17.70 6.01 -6.62
CA ASP A 178 19.06 6.00 -6.11
C ASP A 178 19.32 4.98 -5.00
N ILE A 179 18.34 4.71 -4.17
CA ILE A 179 18.54 3.86 -2.99
C ILE A 179 17.98 2.45 -3.19
N ASP A 180 16.75 2.33 -3.71
CA ASP A 180 16.07 1.03 -3.76
C ASP A 180 16.28 0.31 -5.10
N VAL A 181 16.41 1.06 -6.20
CA VAL A 181 16.48 0.48 -7.55
C VAL A 181 17.92 0.17 -7.98
N LYS A 182 18.88 1.05 -7.69
CA LYS A 182 20.30 0.86 -8.10
C LYS A 182 20.92 -0.44 -7.57
N GLU A 183 20.44 -0.97 -6.47
CA GLU A 183 20.93 -2.24 -5.93
C GLU A 183 20.47 -3.46 -6.74
N HIS A 184 19.39 -3.32 -7.52
CA HIS A 184 18.73 -4.42 -8.24
C HIS A 184 18.80 -4.29 -9.76
N ILE A 185 19.17 -3.13 -10.28
CA ILE A 185 19.17 -2.83 -11.72
C ILE A 185 20.54 -2.29 -12.12
N ASN A 186 21.03 -2.76 -13.28
CA ASN A 186 22.26 -2.23 -13.84
C ASN A 186 22.13 -0.70 -14.04
N PRO A 187 23.11 0.11 -13.62
CA PRO A 187 23.10 1.56 -13.76
C PRO A 187 22.80 2.07 -15.18
N SER A 188 23.21 1.35 -16.22
CA SER A 188 22.89 1.67 -17.62
C SER A 188 21.38 1.65 -17.93
N ASN A 189 20.58 0.94 -17.15
CA ASN A 189 19.16 0.77 -17.35
C ASN A 189 18.30 1.75 -16.54
N ILE A 190 18.87 2.61 -15.69
CA ILE A 190 18.10 3.52 -14.83
C ILE A 190 17.24 4.48 -15.64
N SER A 191 17.73 5.03 -16.74
CA SER A 191 16.96 5.92 -17.63
C SER A 191 15.79 5.18 -18.30
N VAL A 192 15.97 3.91 -18.66
CA VAL A 192 14.91 3.06 -19.22
C VAL A 192 13.90 2.70 -18.13
N PHE A 193 14.36 2.46 -16.90
CA PHE A 193 13.50 2.20 -15.76
C PHE A 193 12.62 3.41 -15.38
N LYS A 194 13.14 4.65 -15.50
CA LYS A 194 12.32 5.87 -15.35
C LYS A 194 11.17 5.89 -16.36
N LYS A 195 11.44 5.59 -17.63
CA LYS A 195 10.39 5.46 -18.67
C LYS A 195 9.41 4.32 -18.36
N PHE A 196 9.93 3.19 -17.84
CA PHE A 196 9.10 2.07 -17.42
C PHE A 196 8.09 2.46 -16.34
N ILE A 197 8.48 3.22 -15.30
CA ILE A 197 7.55 3.69 -14.27
C ILE A 197 6.46 4.59 -14.87
N GLN A 198 6.81 5.47 -15.82
CA GLN A 198 5.84 6.32 -16.52
C GLN A 198 4.85 5.49 -17.35
N ILE A 199 5.33 4.44 -18.04
CA ILE A 199 4.46 3.51 -18.76
C ILE A 199 3.53 2.78 -17.78
N CYS A 200 4.04 2.32 -16.64
CA CYS A 200 3.20 1.72 -15.60
C CYS A 200 2.10 2.68 -15.12
N ALA A 201 2.37 3.99 -15.03
CA ALA A 201 1.36 4.97 -14.65
C ALA A 201 0.18 5.01 -15.64
N VAL A 202 0.44 4.93 -16.95
CA VAL A 202 -0.58 4.85 -18.00
C VAL A 202 -1.45 3.59 -17.85
N TYR A 203 -0.88 2.49 -17.36
CA TYR A 203 -1.58 1.22 -17.17
C TYR A 203 -2.21 1.05 -15.79
N SER A 204 -2.19 2.06 -14.91
CA SER A 204 -2.88 1.96 -13.62
C SER A 204 -4.38 1.72 -13.81
N GLY A 205 -4.96 0.77 -13.08
CA GLY A 205 -6.34 0.33 -13.24
C GLY A 205 -6.58 -0.63 -14.42
N GLN A 206 -5.51 -1.09 -15.10
CA GLN A 206 -5.63 -1.94 -16.28
C GLN A 206 -4.83 -3.24 -16.14
N MET A 207 -5.17 -4.22 -16.97
CA MET A 207 -4.39 -5.44 -17.15
C MET A 207 -3.12 -5.14 -17.93
N LEU A 208 -1.97 -5.55 -17.41
CA LEU A 208 -0.68 -5.33 -18.05
C LEU A 208 -0.38 -6.36 -19.14
N SER A 209 0.06 -5.87 -20.30
CA SER A 209 0.73 -6.68 -21.30
C SER A 209 2.24 -6.52 -21.20
N MET A 210 2.91 -7.49 -20.56
CA MET A 210 4.38 -7.47 -20.41
C MET A 210 5.08 -7.42 -21.78
N ASP A 211 4.54 -8.10 -22.79
CA ASP A 211 5.07 -8.12 -24.15
C ASP A 211 4.96 -6.74 -24.83
N SER A 212 3.89 -6.01 -24.58
CA SER A 212 3.74 -4.65 -25.10
C SER A 212 4.77 -3.71 -24.45
N ILE A 213 4.93 -3.78 -23.14
CA ILE A 213 5.90 -2.96 -22.39
C ILE A 213 7.34 -3.28 -22.82
N SER A 214 7.68 -4.56 -22.96
CA SER A 214 9.02 -5.00 -23.37
C SER A 214 9.41 -4.46 -24.74
N ARG A 215 8.49 -4.53 -25.71
CA ARG A 215 8.71 -3.96 -27.05
C ARG A 215 8.89 -2.45 -27.04
N ASN A 216 8.05 -1.74 -26.27
CA ASN A 216 8.12 -0.27 -26.19
C ASN A 216 9.44 0.24 -25.55
N LEU A 217 10.01 -0.54 -24.65
CA LEU A 217 11.22 -0.17 -23.93
C LEU A 217 12.50 -0.77 -24.51
N GLY A 218 12.39 -1.72 -25.43
CA GLY A 218 13.55 -2.44 -25.98
C GLY A 218 14.24 -3.36 -24.95
N VAL A 219 13.49 -3.88 -23.97
CA VAL A 219 13.99 -4.79 -22.93
C VAL A 219 13.27 -6.15 -23.01
N SER A 220 13.81 -7.19 -22.38
CA SER A 220 13.19 -8.51 -22.37
C SER A 220 11.96 -8.57 -21.46
N ALA A 221 11.01 -9.47 -21.75
CA ALA A 221 9.86 -9.70 -20.89
C ALA A 221 10.25 -10.16 -19.45
N PRO A 222 11.27 -11.02 -19.24
CA PRO A 222 11.79 -11.29 -17.90
C PRO A 222 12.29 -10.04 -17.17
N THR A 223 12.92 -9.09 -17.89
CA THR A 223 13.34 -7.80 -17.31
C THR A 223 12.13 -6.99 -16.84
N VAL A 224 11.07 -6.91 -17.64
CA VAL A 224 9.82 -6.24 -17.25
C VAL A 224 9.24 -6.90 -16.01
N LYS A 225 9.19 -8.23 -15.95
CA LYS A 225 8.69 -8.97 -14.78
C LYS A 225 9.51 -8.66 -13.52
N LEU A 226 10.83 -8.65 -13.63
CA LEU A 226 11.71 -8.25 -12.51
C LEU A 226 11.42 -6.82 -12.06
N TRP A 227 11.31 -5.88 -12.98
CA TRP A 227 11.04 -4.48 -12.66
C TRP A 227 9.67 -4.26 -12.01
N LEU A 228 8.65 -4.99 -12.45
CA LEU A 228 7.33 -5.00 -11.79
C LEU A 228 7.43 -5.52 -10.35
N SER A 229 8.20 -6.60 -10.11
CA SER A 229 8.39 -7.13 -8.77
C SER A 229 9.15 -6.15 -7.84
N ILE A 230 10.07 -5.34 -8.39
CA ILE A 230 10.73 -4.27 -7.65
C ILE A 230 9.73 -3.17 -7.25
N LEU A 231 8.88 -2.70 -8.19
CA LEU A 231 7.86 -1.70 -7.89
C LEU A 231 6.86 -2.21 -6.83
N GLU A 232 6.43 -3.46 -6.92
CA GLU A 232 5.50 -4.07 -5.97
C GLU A 232 6.13 -4.23 -4.58
N SER A 233 7.35 -4.75 -4.52
CA SER A 233 8.07 -4.94 -3.25
C SER A 233 8.45 -3.63 -2.57
N SER A 234 8.59 -2.55 -3.33
CA SER A 234 8.80 -1.19 -2.82
C SER A 234 7.51 -0.45 -2.50
N TYR A 235 6.36 -1.10 -2.65
CA TYR A 235 5.03 -0.50 -2.41
C TYR A 235 4.72 0.72 -3.28
N ILE A 236 5.24 0.76 -4.50
CA ILE A 236 4.86 1.75 -5.51
C ILE A 236 3.56 1.32 -6.19
N ILE A 237 3.48 0.02 -6.53
CA ILE A 237 2.30 -0.59 -7.14
C ILE A 237 1.76 -1.76 -6.31
N HIS A 238 0.55 -2.17 -6.67
CA HIS A 238 -0.11 -3.38 -6.18
C HIS A 238 -0.82 -4.09 -7.33
N PHE A 239 -0.78 -5.42 -7.33
CA PHE A 239 -1.56 -6.23 -8.25
C PHE A 239 -2.86 -6.69 -7.59
N LEU A 240 -3.98 -6.41 -8.25
CA LEU A 240 -5.28 -6.93 -7.88
C LEU A 240 -5.56 -8.18 -8.70
N GLU A 241 -5.59 -9.32 -8.03
CA GLU A 241 -5.80 -10.62 -8.65
C GLU A 241 -7.25 -10.82 -9.10
N PRO A 242 -7.50 -11.58 -10.15
CA PRO A 242 -8.86 -11.93 -10.52
C PRO A 242 -9.52 -12.87 -9.49
N ASP A 243 -10.82 -12.70 -9.26
CA ASP A 243 -11.63 -13.66 -8.53
C ASP A 243 -11.81 -14.92 -9.40
N LEU A 244 -11.20 -16.01 -8.98
CA LEU A 244 -11.25 -17.29 -9.69
C LEU A 244 -12.47 -18.13 -9.32
N ASN A 245 -13.39 -17.62 -8.50
CA ASN A 245 -14.64 -18.31 -8.22
C ASN A 245 -15.44 -18.47 -9.53
N ASN A 246 -15.61 -19.73 -9.92
CA ASN A 246 -16.25 -20.06 -11.18
C ASN A 246 -17.77 -19.83 -11.11
N LEU A 247 -18.23 -18.72 -11.68
CA LEU A 247 -19.65 -18.39 -11.82
C LEU A 247 -20.27 -18.97 -13.10
N GLY A 248 -19.74 -20.12 -13.59
CA GLY A 248 -20.17 -20.72 -14.86
C GLY A 248 -19.69 -19.97 -16.10
N LYS A 249 -18.65 -19.14 -15.98
CA LYS A 249 -18.08 -18.33 -17.05
C LYS A 249 -16.57 -18.48 -17.16
N ALA A 250 -16.04 -18.34 -18.37
CA ALA A 250 -14.60 -18.22 -18.56
C ALA A 250 -14.12 -16.86 -18.01
N ILE A 251 -13.18 -16.89 -17.05
CA ILE A 251 -12.67 -15.74 -16.30
C ILE A 251 -11.31 -15.33 -16.88
N VAL A 252 -11.08 -14.02 -16.96
CA VAL A 252 -9.77 -13.45 -17.29
C VAL A 252 -8.82 -13.67 -16.10
N LYS A 253 -7.59 -14.16 -16.37
CA LYS A 253 -6.62 -14.53 -15.33
C LYS A 253 -5.50 -13.52 -15.13
N THR A 254 -5.47 -12.44 -15.90
CA THR A 254 -4.40 -11.43 -15.83
C THR A 254 -4.70 -10.43 -14.72
N PRO A 255 -3.80 -10.19 -13.77
CA PRO A 255 -4.03 -9.20 -12.71
C PRO A 255 -4.12 -7.77 -13.27
N LYS A 256 -4.89 -6.92 -12.58
CA LYS A 256 -4.87 -5.47 -12.79
C LYS A 256 -3.79 -4.84 -11.91
N MET A 257 -3.11 -3.81 -12.43
CA MET A 257 -2.09 -3.08 -11.68
C MET A 257 -2.64 -1.73 -11.19
N TYR A 258 -2.31 -1.36 -9.95
CA TYR A 258 -2.67 -0.08 -9.35
C TYR A 258 -1.48 0.55 -8.65
N PHE A 259 -1.35 1.87 -8.73
CA PHE A 259 -0.44 2.60 -7.87
C PHE A 259 -1.00 2.66 -6.43
N ILE A 260 -0.11 2.64 -5.43
CA ILE A 260 -0.52 2.75 -4.01
C ILE A 260 -0.88 4.19 -3.65
N ASP A 261 -0.30 5.17 -4.33
CA ASP A 261 -0.55 6.60 -4.09
C ASP A 261 -0.93 7.32 -5.39
N THR A 262 -2.06 8.00 -5.35
CA THR A 262 -2.58 8.71 -6.54
C THR A 262 -1.88 10.03 -6.81
N GLY A 263 -1.27 10.66 -5.81
CA GLY A 263 -0.45 11.86 -6.05
C GLY A 263 0.78 11.52 -6.89
N LEU A 264 1.46 10.43 -6.54
CA LEU A 264 2.56 9.91 -7.36
C LEU A 264 2.08 9.52 -8.78
N LEU A 265 0.91 8.89 -8.88
CA LEU A 265 0.31 8.54 -10.18
C LEU A 265 0.01 9.78 -11.02
N CYS A 266 -0.60 10.82 -10.44
CA CYS A 266 -0.89 12.09 -11.11
C CYS A 266 0.40 12.79 -11.57
N TYR A 267 1.42 12.85 -10.73
CA TYR A 267 2.74 13.39 -11.09
C TYR A 267 3.32 12.68 -12.32
N LEU A 268 3.34 11.34 -12.32
CA LEU A 268 3.85 10.55 -13.44
C LEU A 268 3.05 10.74 -14.74
N LEU A 269 1.75 10.99 -14.64
CA LEU A 269 0.84 11.30 -15.76
C LEU A 269 0.84 12.79 -16.14
N ARG A 270 1.61 13.65 -15.46
CA ARG A 270 1.66 15.10 -15.66
C ARG A 270 0.31 15.78 -15.44
N ILE A 271 -0.41 15.34 -14.42
CA ILE A 271 -1.69 15.92 -13.98
C ILE A 271 -1.40 16.71 -12.71
N SER A 272 -1.37 18.06 -12.82
CA SER A 272 -1.01 18.96 -11.72
C SER A 272 -2.17 19.81 -11.22
N SER A 273 -3.26 19.86 -11.97
CA SER A 273 -4.46 20.65 -11.61
C SER A 273 -5.73 19.81 -11.61
N VAL A 274 -6.79 20.33 -10.98
CA VAL A 274 -8.13 19.69 -11.01
C VAL A 274 -8.68 19.65 -12.43
N GLU A 275 -8.43 20.68 -13.20
CA GLU A 275 -8.83 20.79 -14.61
C GLU A 275 -8.16 19.72 -15.45
N ASP A 276 -6.85 19.50 -15.28
CA ASP A 276 -6.12 18.43 -15.97
C ASP A 276 -6.70 17.06 -15.64
N LEU A 277 -7.01 16.82 -14.35
CA LEU A 277 -7.60 15.54 -13.93
C LEU A 277 -8.99 15.32 -14.51
N ILE A 278 -9.84 16.34 -14.52
CA ILE A 278 -11.21 16.27 -15.05
C ILE A 278 -11.19 15.97 -16.54
N LEU A 279 -10.29 16.59 -17.29
CA LEU A 279 -10.16 16.45 -18.74
C LEU A 279 -9.34 15.21 -19.15
N SER A 280 -8.63 14.59 -18.20
CA SER A 280 -7.77 13.44 -18.48
C SER A 280 -8.60 12.21 -18.95
N PRO A 281 -8.15 11.51 -19.99
CA PRO A 281 -8.72 10.22 -20.37
C PRO A 281 -8.48 9.15 -19.28
N HIS A 282 -7.55 9.38 -18.37
CA HIS A 282 -7.22 8.49 -17.25
C HIS A 282 -8.05 8.76 -15.99
N LYS A 283 -8.95 9.76 -15.98
CA LYS A 283 -9.75 10.15 -14.80
C LYS A 283 -10.41 8.95 -14.12
N GLY A 284 -11.08 8.08 -14.87
CA GLY A 284 -11.76 6.89 -14.33
C GLY A 284 -10.78 5.94 -13.62
N ALA A 285 -9.67 5.61 -14.27
CA ALA A 285 -8.64 4.73 -13.75
C ALA A 285 -7.92 5.33 -12.52
N ILE A 286 -7.73 6.65 -12.46
CA ILE A 286 -7.15 7.34 -11.31
C ILE A 286 -8.10 7.28 -10.11
N VAL A 287 -9.40 7.52 -10.31
CA VAL A 287 -10.42 7.42 -9.25
C VAL A 287 -10.54 5.97 -8.76
N GLU A 288 -10.51 5.00 -9.67
CA GLU A 288 -10.48 3.57 -9.33
C GLU A 288 -9.23 3.23 -8.50
N THR A 289 -8.05 3.72 -8.91
CA THR A 289 -6.79 3.56 -8.17
C THR A 289 -6.89 4.13 -6.75
N TYR A 290 -7.49 5.31 -6.59
CA TYR A 290 -7.69 5.93 -5.28
C TYR A 290 -8.56 5.06 -4.37
N ALA A 291 -9.68 4.55 -4.87
CA ALA A 291 -10.58 3.68 -4.12
C ALA A 291 -9.92 2.35 -3.72
N ILE A 292 -9.23 1.67 -4.66
CA ILE A 292 -8.49 0.43 -4.39
C ILE A 292 -7.40 0.67 -3.33
N SER A 293 -6.65 1.77 -3.45
CA SER A 293 -5.65 2.17 -2.47
C SER A 293 -6.26 2.33 -1.07
N GLU A 294 -7.45 2.93 -0.96
CA GLU A 294 -8.12 3.10 0.34
C GLU A 294 -8.58 1.77 0.94
N LEU A 295 -9.13 0.86 0.15
CA LEU A 295 -9.48 -0.49 0.61
C LEU A 295 -8.25 -1.26 1.10
N LEU A 296 -7.10 -1.13 0.41
CA LEU A 296 -5.83 -1.72 0.84
C LEU A 296 -5.35 -1.13 2.18
N LYS A 297 -5.34 0.20 2.30
CA LYS A 297 -4.91 0.92 3.52
C LYS A 297 -5.77 0.55 4.72
N GLN A 298 -7.08 0.47 4.53
CA GLN A 298 -8.01 0.07 5.58
C GLN A 298 -7.65 -1.30 6.16
N ARG A 299 -7.44 -2.32 5.31
CA ARG A 299 -7.12 -3.67 5.78
C ARG A 299 -5.74 -3.76 6.39
N THR A 300 -4.76 -3.12 5.78
CA THR A 300 -3.38 -3.12 6.31
C THR A 300 -3.28 -2.37 7.65
N ASN A 301 -4.05 -1.30 7.85
CA ASN A 301 -4.14 -0.61 9.14
C ASN A 301 -4.73 -1.50 10.25
N LEU A 302 -5.57 -2.47 9.91
CA LEU A 302 -6.07 -3.49 10.85
C LEU A 302 -5.08 -4.65 11.08
N GLY A 303 -3.95 -4.67 10.38
CA GLY A 303 -3.01 -5.79 10.37
C GLY A 303 -3.60 -7.04 9.72
N LYS A 304 -4.54 -6.89 8.78
CA LYS A 304 -5.23 -7.99 8.09
C LYS A 304 -4.81 -8.05 6.63
N LYS A 305 -4.96 -9.24 6.01
CA LYS A 305 -4.80 -9.39 4.56
C LYS A 305 -5.88 -8.59 3.84
N PRO A 306 -5.58 -7.98 2.68
CA PRO A 306 -6.56 -7.23 1.90
C PRO A 306 -7.79 -8.04 1.52
N ASN A 307 -7.61 -9.27 1.06
CA ASN A 307 -8.66 -10.15 0.53
C ASN A 307 -9.52 -9.40 -0.50
N LEU A 308 -8.83 -8.76 -1.44
CA LEU A 308 -9.40 -8.03 -2.56
C LEU A 308 -9.09 -8.77 -3.85
N SER A 309 -10.05 -8.80 -4.75
CA SER A 309 -9.92 -9.34 -6.11
C SER A 309 -10.80 -8.52 -7.06
N TYR A 310 -10.74 -8.74 -8.36
CA TYR A 310 -11.69 -8.19 -9.32
C TYR A 310 -12.35 -9.32 -10.11
N PHE A 311 -13.50 -9.08 -10.69
CA PHE A 311 -14.14 -10.05 -11.57
C PHE A 311 -14.22 -9.51 -12.99
N ARG A 312 -13.80 -10.33 -13.97
CA ARG A 312 -14.02 -10.06 -15.38
C ARG A 312 -14.19 -11.34 -16.17
N ASP A 313 -15.29 -11.44 -16.92
CA ASP A 313 -15.48 -12.55 -17.86
C ASP A 313 -14.86 -12.23 -19.23
N THR A 314 -14.72 -13.26 -20.08
CA THR A 314 -14.16 -13.11 -21.44
C THR A 314 -15.05 -12.30 -22.38
N ARG A 315 -16.28 -12.00 -21.99
CA ARG A 315 -17.23 -11.15 -22.76
C ARG A 315 -17.18 -9.69 -22.31
N GLY A 316 -16.30 -9.34 -21.36
CA GLY A 316 -16.10 -7.97 -20.88
C GLY A 316 -17.04 -7.54 -19.76
N PHE A 317 -17.84 -8.43 -19.18
CA PHE A 317 -18.60 -8.13 -17.96
C PHE A 317 -17.64 -8.10 -16.76
N GLU A 318 -17.62 -6.99 -16.04
CA GLU A 318 -16.63 -6.69 -15.01
C GLU A 318 -17.29 -6.14 -13.74
N ILE A 319 -16.66 -6.44 -12.59
CA ILE A 319 -16.83 -5.77 -11.29
C ILE A 319 -15.44 -5.29 -10.88
N ASP A 320 -15.31 -4.01 -10.57
CA ASP A 320 -14.02 -3.36 -10.34
C ASP A 320 -13.29 -3.97 -9.13
N THR A 321 -14.02 -4.29 -8.05
CA THR A 321 -13.44 -4.94 -6.86
C THR A 321 -14.44 -5.83 -6.15
N ILE A 322 -13.96 -6.98 -5.69
CA ILE A 322 -14.63 -7.86 -4.74
C ILE A 322 -13.81 -7.84 -3.46
N ALA A 323 -14.45 -7.52 -2.35
CA ALA A 323 -13.85 -7.54 -1.03
C ALA A 323 -14.48 -8.68 -0.20
N ASP A 324 -13.70 -9.76 0.02
CA ASP A 324 -14.12 -10.90 0.83
C ASP A 324 -13.68 -10.68 2.28
N TRP A 325 -14.59 -10.07 3.05
CA TRP A 325 -14.40 -9.76 4.46
C TRP A 325 -15.42 -10.51 5.32
N ASN A 326 -16.13 -9.84 6.26
CA ASN A 326 -17.24 -10.45 6.99
C ASN A 326 -18.43 -10.79 6.07
N HIS A 327 -18.56 -10.03 4.99
CA HIS A 327 -19.44 -10.25 3.86
C HIS A 327 -18.61 -10.19 2.57
N THR A 328 -19.16 -10.71 1.49
CA THR A 328 -18.62 -10.43 0.15
C THR A 328 -19.22 -9.13 -0.36
N PHE A 329 -18.39 -8.15 -0.65
CA PHE A 329 -18.82 -6.88 -1.24
C PHE A 329 -18.43 -6.83 -2.71
N ALA A 330 -19.42 -6.71 -3.60
CA ALA A 330 -19.20 -6.42 -5.02
C ALA A 330 -19.22 -4.90 -5.20
N ILE A 331 -18.05 -4.31 -5.45
CA ILE A 331 -17.84 -2.86 -5.45
C ILE A 331 -17.58 -2.40 -6.87
N GLU A 332 -18.39 -1.48 -7.36
CA GLU A 332 -18.15 -0.69 -8.56
C GLU A 332 -17.70 0.71 -8.17
N ILE A 333 -16.77 1.29 -8.91
CA ILE A 333 -16.17 2.59 -8.65
C ILE A 333 -16.55 3.56 -9.76
N LYS A 334 -17.09 4.71 -9.41
CA LYS A 334 -17.58 5.70 -10.37
C LYS A 334 -16.96 7.06 -10.12
N SER A 335 -16.41 7.65 -11.17
CA SER A 335 -15.87 9.02 -11.14
C SER A 335 -16.95 10.12 -11.24
N SER A 336 -18.23 9.73 -11.21
CA SER A 336 -19.38 10.64 -11.14
C SER A 336 -19.69 11.03 -9.70
N SER A 337 -20.26 12.21 -9.50
CA SER A 337 -20.85 12.66 -8.23
C SER A 337 -22.34 12.34 -8.12
N GLU A 338 -22.97 11.80 -9.16
CA GLU A 338 -24.41 11.51 -9.22
C GLU A 338 -24.72 10.06 -8.86
N THR A 339 -25.90 9.84 -8.27
CA THR A 339 -26.44 8.53 -7.93
C THR A 339 -27.50 8.12 -8.93
N GLU A 340 -27.11 7.40 -9.99
CA GLU A 340 -28.06 6.88 -10.98
C GLU A 340 -28.26 5.37 -10.85
N LYS A 341 -29.49 4.88 -11.02
CA LYS A 341 -29.79 3.43 -11.05
C LYS A 341 -28.97 2.66 -12.08
N LYS A 342 -28.63 3.32 -13.20
CA LYS A 342 -27.82 2.75 -14.28
C LYS A 342 -26.41 2.37 -13.82
N LEU A 343 -25.85 3.10 -12.84
CA LEU A 343 -24.49 2.85 -12.32
C LEU A 343 -24.36 1.51 -11.59
N SER A 344 -25.46 0.93 -11.13
CA SER A 344 -25.47 -0.34 -10.36
C SER A 344 -25.89 -1.57 -11.19
N ALA A 345 -26.02 -1.45 -12.51
CA ALA A 345 -26.50 -2.54 -13.37
C ALA A 345 -25.57 -3.78 -13.31
N ASN A 346 -24.26 -3.58 -13.40
CA ASN A 346 -23.28 -4.65 -13.33
C ASN A 346 -23.27 -5.30 -11.93
N THR A 347 -23.28 -4.49 -10.88
CA THR A 347 -23.30 -4.97 -9.49
C THR A 347 -24.49 -5.90 -9.26
N ARG A 348 -25.70 -5.50 -9.65
CA ARG A 348 -26.90 -6.35 -9.53
C ARG A 348 -26.80 -7.63 -10.32
N LYS A 349 -26.32 -7.55 -11.55
CA LYS A 349 -26.09 -8.72 -12.39
C LYS A 349 -25.10 -9.69 -11.75
N TYR A 350 -24.03 -9.19 -11.16
CA TYR A 350 -23.04 -10.02 -10.46
C TYR A 350 -23.66 -10.71 -9.25
N LEU A 351 -24.39 -9.96 -8.39
CA LEU A 351 -25.06 -10.52 -7.23
C LEU A 351 -26.04 -11.64 -7.60
N SER A 352 -26.82 -11.45 -8.68
CA SER A 352 -27.73 -12.47 -9.17
C SER A 352 -27.02 -13.73 -9.69
N LEU A 353 -25.82 -13.59 -10.25
CA LEU A 353 -24.99 -14.71 -10.74
C LEU A 353 -24.31 -15.44 -9.59
N ARG A 354 -23.89 -14.73 -8.56
CA ARG A 354 -23.20 -15.32 -7.39
C ARG A 354 -24.17 -16.14 -6.54
N ASN A 355 -25.43 -15.75 -6.48
CA ASN A 355 -26.48 -16.41 -5.71
C ASN A 355 -26.07 -16.67 -4.24
N ASP A 356 -25.48 -15.65 -3.61
CA ASP A 356 -24.95 -15.68 -2.27
C ASP A 356 -25.66 -14.59 -1.44
N GLU A 357 -26.47 -15.00 -0.46
CA GLU A 357 -27.23 -14.07 0.39
C GLU A 357 -26.35 -13.16 1.24
N ASN A 358 -25.10 -13.55 1.49
CA ASN A 358 -24.11 -12.73 2.19
C ASN A 358 -23.42 -11.70 1.29
N ALA A 359 -23.65 -11.75 -0.03
CA ALA A 359 -23.06 -10.80 -0.96
C ALA A 359 -23.84 -9.47 -0.99
N LYS A 360 -23.12 -8.36 -0.90
CA LYS A 360 -23.68 -7.00 -0.89
C LYS A 360 -23.15 -6.18 -2.05
N GLY A 361 -24.04 -5.43 -2.70
CA GLY A 361 -23.67 -4.52 -3.77
C GLY A 361 -23.32 -3.13 -3.26
N VAL A 362 -22.23 -2.57 -3.77
CA VAL A 362 -21.72 -1.28 -3.33
C VAL A 362 -21.25 -0.46 -4.54
N ILE A 363 -21.55 0.83 -4.51
CA ILE A 363 -21.03 1.80 -5.47
C ILE A 363 -20.20 2.82 -4.69
N PHE A 364 -18.90 2.88 -4.99
CA PHE A 364 -18.03 3.97 -4.56
C PHE A 364 -18.12 5.09 -5.57
N TYR A 365 -18.44 6.32 -5.13
CA TYR A 365 -18.63 7.45 -6.04
C TYR A 365 -18.13 8.76 -5.42
N LEU A 366 -17.93 9.79 -6.25
CA LEU A 366 -17.36 11.08 -5.80
C LEU A 366 -18.43 12.06 -5.28
N GLY A 367 -19.64 11.60 -4.97
CA GLY A 367 -20.67 12.42 -4.34
C GLY A 367 -20.48 12.56 -2.82
N ASP A 368 -21.32 13.39 -2.22
CA ASP A 368 -21.20 13.82 -0.81
C ASP A 368 -22.05 13.03 0.18
N ILE A 369 -22.94 12.14 -0.28
CA ILE A 369 -23.92 11.47 0.57
C ILE A 369 -23.73 9.95 0.48
N THR A 370 -23.62 9.29 1.63
CA THR A 370 -23.76 7.83 1.71
C THR A 370 -25.23 7.48 1.86
N CYS A 371 -25.77 6.71 0.91
CA CYS A 371 -27.19 6.33 0.90
C CYS A 371 -27.40 4.91 0.36
N LYS A 372 -28.58 4.36 0.59
CA LYS A 372 -28.98 3.07 0.04
C LYS A 372 -30.12 3.26 -0.95
N ILE A 373 -29.94 2.80 -2.19
CA ILE A 373 -30.95 2.84 -3.24
C ILE A 373 -31.30 1.40 -3.61
N ASN A 374 -32.50 0.96 -3.20
CA ASN A 374 -32.93 -0.42 -3.18
C ASN A 374 -31.98 -1.28 -2.33
N ASP A 375 -31.30 -2.25 -2.92
CA ASP A 375 -30.36 -3.20 -2.32
C ASP A 375 -28.88 -2.80 -2.43
N ILE A 376 -28.60 -1.70 -3.12
CA ILE A 376 -27.22 -1.21 -3.37
C ILE A 376 -26.88 -0.02 -2.46
N THR A 377 -25.74 -0.09 -1.80
CA THR A 377 -25.21 1.01 -0.99
C THR A 377 -24.30 1.89 -1.82
N TYR A 378 -24.62 3.17 -1.91
CA TYR A 378 -23.76 4.21 -2.49
C TYR A 378 -22.96 4.85 -1.36
N VAL A 379 -21.63 4.79 -1.48
CA VAL A 379 -20.72 5.28 -0.44
C VAL A 379 -19.97 6.50 -0.99
N ASN A 380 -20.12 7.64 -0.31
CA ASN A 380 -19.40 8.84 -0.69
C ASN A 380 -17.89 8.67 -0.47
N TRP A 381 -17.08 9.40 -1.22
CA TRP A 381 -15.64 9.23 -1.23
C TRP A 381 -14.98 9.49 0.14
N LYS A 382 -15.53 10.37 0.99
CA LYS A 382 -15.01 10.66 2.34
C LYS A 382 -15.18 9.49 3.31
N ASP A 383 -16.02 8.52 2.97
CA ASP A 383 -16.31 7.34 3.79
C ASP A 383 -15.61 6.07 3.28
N TRP A 384 -14.88 6.12 2.14
CA TRP A 384 -14.20 4.93 1.59
C TRP A 384 -13.18 4.33 2.57
N GLY A 385 -12.44 5.17 3.30
CA GLY A 385 -11.45 4.72 4.30
C GLY A 385 -12.04 4.13 5.59
N ASP A 386 -13.36 4.15 5.75
CA ASP A 386 -14.10 3.62 6.90
C ASP A 386 -15.15 2.57 6.48
N PHE A 387 -15.18 2.17 5.22
CA PHE A 387 -16.10 1.17 4.69
C PHE A 387 -15.63 -0.27 5.00
N PRO A 388 -16.52 -1.23 5.34
CA PRO A 388 -17.90 -1.00 5.76
C PRO A 388 -17.95 -0.37 7.16
N LYS A 389 -18.87 0.52 7.40
CA LYS A 389 -19.16 0.97 8.78
C LYS A 389 -19.80 -0.21 9.50
N GLU A 390 -19.09 -0.78 10.48
CA GLU A 390 -19.60 -1.78 11.43
C GLU A 390 -20.61 -1.18 12.39
#